data_78eaab9ae36e13513061e9d62f2628ed
#
_entry.id   78eaab9ae36e13513061e9d62f2628ed
#
_cell.length_a   1.000
_cell.length_b   1.000
_cell.length_c   1.000
_cell.angle_alpha   90.00
_cell.angle_beta   90.00
_cell.angle_gamma   90.00
#
_symmetry.space_group_name_H-M   'P 1'
#
loop_
_entity.id
_entity.type
_entity.pdbx_description
1 polymer ?
#
loop_
_entity_poly.entity_id
_entity_poly.type
_entity_poly.pdbx_seq_one_letter_code
_entity_poly.pdbx_strand_id
1 'polypeptide(L)' 'MAMVEIARFYGPMEADLARARLDAAGFEVLLLDHNLSSALGGAMVPSRLMVMPGDEIAARRLLAESAA' A
#
# COMPACT_ATOMS: atom_id res chain seq x y z
N MET A 1 8.88 11.47 11.44
CA MET A 1 7.66 10.79 11.87
C MET A 1 7.51 9.52 11.07
N ALA A 2 7.27 8.41 11.74
CA ALA A 2 7.21 7.12 11.04
C ALA A 2 5.87 6.89 10.37
N MET A 3 5.89 6.42 9.13
CA MET A 3 4.67 6.04 8.43
C MET A 3 4.08 4.77 9.03
N VAL A 4 2.79 4.58 8.84
CA VAL A 4 2.09 3.41 9.35
C VAL A 4 1.57 2.56 8.19
N GLU A 5 1.55 1.25 8.38
CA GLU A 5 1.04 0.33 7.38
C GLU A 5 -0.49 0.29 7.45
N ILE A 6 -1.14 0.43 6.31
CA ILE A 6 -2.61 0.38 6.26
C ILE A 6 -3.14 -0.80 5.45
N ALA A 7 -2.31 -1.42 4.62
CA ALA A 7 -2.77 -2.53 3.81
C ALA A 7 -1.58 -3.34 3.30
N ARG A 8 -1.85 -4.60 2.95
CA ARG A 8 -0.88 -5.49 2.32
C ARG A 8 -1.49 -6.09 1.08
N PHE A 9 -0.70 -6.20 0.03
CA PHE A 9 -1.16 -6.75 -1.24
C PHE A 9 -0.17 -7.79 -1.73
N TYR A 10 -0.69 -8.92 -2.17
CA TYR A 10 0.16 -9.96 -2.76
C TYR A 10 0.30 -9.79 -4.27
N GLY A 11 -0.68 -9.14 -4.91
CA GLY A 11 -0.64 -8.88 -6.32
C GLY A 11 -0.07 -7.50 -6.63
N PRO A 12 0.87 -7.39 -7.58
CA PRO A 12 1.45 -6.09 -7.91
C PRO A 12 0.44 -5.11 -8.50
N MET A 13 -0.53 -5.59 -9.27
CA MET A 13 -1.54 -4.71 -9.85
C MET A 13 -2.46 -4.11 -8.79
N GLU A 14 -2.85 -4.92 -7.80
CA GLU A 14 -3.67 -4.44 -6.70
C GLU A 14 -2.94 -3.39 -5.88
N ALA A 15 -1.66 -3.63 -5.62
CA ALA A 15 -0.84 -2.70 -4.85
C ALA A 15 -0.70 -1.37 -5.59
N ASP A 16 -0.41 -1.42 -6.88
CA ASP A 16 -0.25 -0.21 -7.68
C ASP A 16 -1.56 0.59 -7.76
N LEU A 17 -2.68 -0.09 -7.91
CA LEU A 17 -3.97 0.56 -7.98
C LEU A 17 -4.31 1.27 -6.67
N ALA A 18 -4.07 0.62 -5.55
CA ALA A 18 -4.33 1.21 -4.24
C ALA A 18 -3.44 2.44 -4.02
N ARG A 19 -2.15 2.33 -4.36
CA ARG A 19 -1.23 3.45 -4.25
C ARG A 19 -1.67 4.62 -5.12
N ALA A 20 -2.06 4.32 -6.36
CA ALA A 20 -2.49 5.37 -7.29
C ALA A 20 -3.73 6.09 -6.80
N ARG A 21 -4.67 5.38 -6.19
CA ARG A 21 -5.88 6.00 -5.66
C ARG A 21 -5.58 6.95 -4.51
N LEU A 22 -4.71 6.53 -3.60
CA LEU A 22 -4.33 7.39 -2.48
C LEU A 22 -3.50 8.58 -2.95
N ASP A 23 -2.60 8.37 -3.89
CA ASP A 23 -1.79 9.43 -4.44
C ASP A 23 -2.67 10.47 -5.13
N ALA A 24 -3.64 10.03 -5.92
CA ALA A 24 -4.57 10.92 -6.60
C ALA A 24 -5.44 11.72 -5.63
N ALA A 25 -5.70 11.17 -4.45
CA ALA A 25 -6.47 11.86 -3.41
C ALA A 25 -5.62 12.83 -2.58
N GLY A 26 -4.33 12.90 -2.84
CA GLY A 26 -3.44 13.83 -2.17
C GLY A 26 -2.72 13.28 -0.95
N PHE A 27 -2.83 12.00 -0.69
CA PHE A 27 -2.11 11.39 0.43
C PHE A 27 -0.66 11.13 0.07
N GLU A 28 0.21 11.27 1.06
CA GLU A 28 1.60 10.87 0.92
C GLU A 28 1.68 9.37 1.20
N VAL A 29 2.03 8.59 0.18
CA VAL A 29 2.04 7.13 0.25
C VAL A 29 3.40 6.58 -0.09
N LEU A 30 3.72 5.46 0.57
CA LEU A 30 4.91 4.70 0.25
C LEU A 30 4.51 3.24 0.09
N LEU A 31 4.88 2.64 -1.02
CA LEU A 31 4.65 1.23 -1.27
C LEU A 31 5.96 0.49 -1.09
N LEU A 32 6.05 -0.33 -0.07
CA LEU A 32 7.23 -1.14 0.19
C LEU A 32 7.08 -2.47 -0.54
N ASP A 33 7.88 -2.63 -1.57
CA ASP A 33 7.84 -3.77 -2.45
C ASP A 33 9.11 -4.61 -2.27
N HIS A 34 8.93 -5.92 -2.15
CA HIS A 34 10.06 -6.82 -1.93
C HIS A 34 10.45 -7.59 -3.19
N ASN A 35 10.93 -6.86 -4.18
CA ASN A 35 11.41 -7.47 -5.42
C ASN A 35 12.52 -8.49 -5.18
N LEU A 36 13.31 -8.25 -4.14
CA LEU A 36 14.41 -9.13 -3.80
C LEU A 36 13.93 -10.52 -3.43
N SER A 37 12.79 -10.61 -2.75
CA SER A 37 12.23 -11.90 -2.35
C SER A 37 11.84 -12.74 -3.55
N SER A 38 11.33 -12.11 -4.60
CA SER A 38 11.00 -12.80 -5.83
C SER A 38 12.25 -13.37 -6.50
N ALA A 39 13.32 -12.62 -6.48
CA ALA A 39 14.59 -13.04 -7.07
C ALA A 39 15.20 -14.22 -6.32
N LEU A 40 14.90 -14.35 -5.04
CA LEU A 40 15.47 -15.38 -4.20
C LEU A 40 14.62 -16.64 -4.10
N GLY A 41 13.67 -16.83 -5.00
CA GLY A 41 12.96 -18.09 -5.08
C GLY A 41 11.52 -18.08 -4.66
N GLY A 42 10.93 -16.93 -4.66
CA GLY A 42 9.50 -16.87 -4.62
C GLY A 42 8.84 -16.92 -3.27
N ALA A 43 9.50 -16.43 -2.25
CA ALA A 43 8.79 -16.21 -1.00
C ALA A 43 7.67 -15.21 -1.27
N MET A 44 6.45 -15.58 -0.89
CA MET A 44 5.29 -14.72 -1.08
C MET A 44 5.31 -13.60 -0.05
N VAL A 45 6.06 -12.56 -0.34
CA VAL A 45 6.15 -11.40 0.55
C VAL A 45 5.23 -10.31 0.02
N PRO A 46 4.24 -9.90 0.81
CA PRO A 46 3.31 -8.87 0.35
C PRO A 46 3.96 -7.50 0.27
N SER A 47 3.45 -6.69 -0.65
CA SER A 47 3.77 -5.27 -0.69
C SER A 47 3.00 -4.57 0.41
N ARG A 48 3.66 -3.68 1.13
CA ARG A 48 3.04 -2.97 2.25
C ARG A 48 2.78 -1.52 1.88
N LEU A 49 1.56 -1.08 2.06
CA LEU A 49 1.16 0.27 1.74
C LEU A 49 1.19 1.11 3.01
N MET A 50 2.00 2.16 3.00
CA MET A 50 2.26 3.00 4.15
C MET A 50 1.77 4.42 3.92
N VAL A 51 1.24 5.04 4.95
CA VAL A 51 0.84 6.45 4.91
C VAL A 51 1.31 7.13 6.19
N MET A 52 1.19 8.45 6.23
CA MET A 52 1.50 9.22 7.43
C MET A 52 0.46 8.89 8.52
N PRO A 53 0.88 8.87 9.79
CA PRO A 53 -0.05 8.50 10.88
C PRO A 53 -1.32 9.34 10.92
N GLY A 54 -1.23 10.62 10.62
CA GLY A 54 -2.40 11.49 10.63
C GLY A 54 -3.40 11.19 9.53
N ASP A 55 -2.98 10.45 8.51
CA ASP A 55 -3.83 10.12 7.37
C ASP A 55 -4.39 8.71 7.43
N GLU A 56 -4.05 7.95 8.46
CA GLU A 56 -4.38 6.53 8.53
C GLU A 56 -5.87 6.26 8.36
N ILE A 57 -6.70 6.93 9.14
CA ILE A 57 -8.14 6.69 9.12
C ILE A 57 -8.75 7.05 7.77
N ALA A 58 -8.39 8.23 7.26
CA ALA A 58 -8.93 8.70 5.98
C ALA A 58 -8.48 7.81 4.82
N ALA A 59 -7.22 7.37 4.84
CA ALA A 59 -6.69 6.50 3.80
C ALA A 59 -7.36 5.13 3.81
N ARG A 60 -7.56 4.54 4.99
CA ARG A 60 -8.27 3.27 5.12
C ARG A 60 -9.71 3.38 4.61
N ARG A 61 -10.36 4.49 4.92
CA ARG A 61 -11.74 4.73 4.47
C ARG A 61 -11.80 4.82 2.95
N LEU A 62 -10.86 5.53 2.35
CA LEU A 62 -10.82 5.65 0.89
C LEU A 62 -10.65 4.28 0.23
N LEU A 63 -9.76 3.45 0.74
CA LEU A 63 -9.55 2.12 0.18
C LEU A 63 -10.78 1.23 0.36
N ALA A 64 -11.46 1.33 1.49
CA ALA A 64 -12.68 0.55 1.74
C ALA A 64 -13.79 0.94 0.75
N GLU A 65 -13.94 2.21 0.47
CA GLU A 65 -14.92 2.68 -0.51
C GLU A 65 -14.57 2.19 -1.91
N SER A 66 -13.30 2.16 -2.24
CA SER A 66 -12.84 1.74 -3.56
C SER A 66 -13.00 0.25 -3.79
N ALA A 67 -13.03 -0.54 -2.72
CA ALA A 67 -13.13 -1.99 -2.81
C ALA A 67 -14.56 -2.48 -3.05
N ALA A 68 -15.53 -1.61 -2.92
CA ALA A 68 -16.93 -1.98 -3.08
C ALA A 68 -17.32 -2.25 -4.53
#